data_551b1f2253be4255f76f350f05a101eb
#
_entry.id   551b1f2253be4255f76f350f05a101eb
#
_cell.length_a   1.000
_cell.length_b   1.000
_cell.length_c   1.000
_cell.angle_alpha   90.00
_cell.angle_beta   90.00
_cell.angle_gamma   90.00
#
_symmetry.space_group_name_H-M   'P 1'
#
loop_
_entity.id
_entity.type
_entity.pdbx_description
1 polymer ?
#
loop_
_entity_poly.entity_id
_entity_poly.type
_entity_poly.pdbx_seq_one_letter_code
_entity_poly.pdbx_strand_id
1 'polypeptide(L)'
;IDADSGRILSGSNETTAVSMASTTKIMTLIIALENCDKNFVATTSAYAASMPDVQLNAVTGEQFIINDLYYSLMLESHNDSAVIIAENTAYYLLCKNPSLRSETPFINNYNYDSSFLSEISHEQSEILVHIFTGLMNEKADDILLSDTYYITPNGLDAEDNYSFHHTTAYDLAKTMAYCINNQDFLYITQTVSKTFSDTTGR
;
A
#
# COMPACT_ATOMS: atom_id res chain seq x y z
N ILE A 1 -17.46 12.79 9.70
CA ILE A 1 -17.93 12.00 10.85
C ILE A 1 -17.27 12.48 12.13
N ASP A 2 -17.83 12.11 13.26
CA ASP A 2 -17.15 12.16 14.56
C ASP A 2 -16.24 10.93 14.67
N ALA A 3 -14.96 11.13 14.90
CA ALA A 3 -13.97 10.06 14.81
C ALA A 3 -14.10 9.00 15.93
N ASP A 4 -14.56 9.41 17.12
CA ASP A 4 -14.69 8.52 18.28
C ASP A 4 -15.93 7.64 18.20
N SER A 5 -17.05 8.18 17.72
CA SER A 5 -18.34 7.49 17.69
C SER A 5 -18.75 6.97 16.30
N GLY A 6 -18.05 7.36 15.25
CA GLY A 6 -18.42 7.06 13.86
C GLY A 6 -19.68 7.79 13.36
N ARG A 7 -20.28 8.67 14.19
CA ARG A 7 -21.52 9.37 13.85
C ARG A 7 -21.32 10.35 12.71
N ILE A 8 -22.19 10.26 11.69
CA ILE A 8 -22.23 11.24 10.60
C ILE A 8 -22.67 12.60 11.16
N LEU A 9 -21.84 13.61 10.98
CA LEU A 9 -22.12 15.00 11.35
C LEU A 9 -22.76 15.77 10.20
N SER A 10 -22.29 15.53 8.99
CA SER A 10 -22.84 16.07 7.73
C SER A 10 -22.33 15.23 6.57
N GLY A 11 -23.11 15.12 5.48
CA GLY A 11 -22.72 14.38 4.29
C GLY A 11 -23.56 14.81 3.08
N SER A 12 -23.06 14.50 1.89
CA SER A 12 -23.76 14.64 0.62
C SER A 12 -23.30 13.51 -0.28
N ASN A 13 -24.20 12.61 -0.68
CA ASN A 13 -23.90 11.41 -1.44
C ASN A 13 -22.80 10.53 -0.79
N GLU A 14 -22.73 10.56 0.53
CA GLU A 14 -21.62 9.99 1.33
C GLU A 14 -21.51 8.47 1.21
N THR A 15 -22.56 7.80 0.75
CA THR A 15 -22.60 6.33 0.52
C THR A 15 -22.53 5.95 -0.95
N THR A 16 -22.32 6.91 -1.85
CA THR A 16 -22.16 6.60 -3.27
C THR A 16 -20.77 6.07 -3.55
N ALA A 17 -20.68 4.86 -4.13
CA ALA A 17 -19.42 4.27 -4.55
C ALA A 17 -18.81 5.03 -5.74
N VAL A 18 -17.56 5.42 -5.60
CA VAL A 18 -16.79 6.17 -6.60
C VAL A 18 -15.35 5.66 -6.68
N SER A 19 -14.71 5.83 -7.83
CA SER A 19 -13.25 5.63 -7.93
C SER A 19 -12.54 6.50 -6.91
N MET A 20 -11.61 5.91 -6.15
CA MET A 20 -11.00 6.58 -5.01
C MET A 20 -9.68 7.29 -5.32
N ALA A 21 -9.10 7.04 -6.50
CA ALA A 21 -7.80 7.59 -6.91
C ALA A 21 -6.75 7.44 -5.79
N SER A 22 -5.85 8.40 -5.65
CA SER A 22 -4.75 8.34 -4.68
C SER A 22 -5.16 8.37 -3.20
N THR A 23 -6.43 8.53 -2.84
CA THR A 23 -6.87 8.32 -1.45
C THR A 23 -6.68 6.87 -1.01
N THR A 24 -6.57 5.92 -1.94
CA THR A 24 -6.13 4.53 -1.74
C THR A 24 -4.86 4.43 -0.91
N LYS A 25 -3.88 5.33 -1.14
CA LYS A 25 -2.57 5.31 -0.50
C LYS A 25 -2.62 5.47 1.03
N ILE A 26 -3.73 5.97 1.56
CA ILE A 26 -3.99 6.01 3.01
C ILE A 26 -4.06 4.57 3.56
N MET A 27 -4.81 3.69 2.89
CA MET A 27 -4.89 2.27 3.27
C MET A 27 -3.56 1.56 3.00
N THR A 28 -2.89 1.86 1.90
CA THR A 28 -1.56 1.30 1.60
C THR A 28 -0.56 1.60 2.71
N LEU A 29 -0.52 2.85 3.20
CA LEU A 29 0.36 3.22 4.31
C LEU A 29 0.01 2.46 5.59
N ILE A 30 -1.25 2.44 6.01
CA ILE A 30 -1.61 1.82 7.29
C ILE A 30 -1.36 0.31 7.29
N ILE A 31 -1.64 -0.39 6.17
CA ILE A 31 -1.33 -1.81 6.03
C ILE A 31 0.19 -2.06 6.13
N ALA A 32 1.00 -1.24 5.49
CA ALA A 32 2.45 -1.39 5.56
C ALA A 32 2.99 -1.12 6.97
N LEU A 33 2.51 -0.08 7.65
CA LEU A 33 2.90 0.25 9.03
C LEU A 33 2.55 -0.86 10.03
N GLU A 34 1.45 -1.56 9.83
CA GLU A 34 1.00 -2.64 10.72
C GLU A 34 1.71 -3.98 10.45
N ASN A 35 2.23 -4.19 9.25
CA ASN A 35 2.68 -5.50 8.80
C ASN A 35 4.17 -5.57 8.45
N CYS A 36 4.88 -4.47 8.30
CA CYS A 36 6.28 -4.45 7.91
C CYS A 36 7.14 -3.67 8.90
N ASP A 37 8.38 -4.15 9.12
CA ASP A 37 9.36 -3.40 9.92
C ASP A 37 9.77 -2.14 9.15
N LYS A 38 9.65 -0.98 9.77
CA LYS A 38 9.98 0.32 9.17
C LYS A 38 11.45 0.48 8.74
N ASN A 39 12.35 -0.34 9.26
CA ASN A 39 13.75 -0.36 8.85
C ASN A 39 14.03 -1.38 7.75
N PHE A 40 13.00 -2.05 7.24
CA PHE A 40 13.14 -3.02 6.17
C PHE A 40 13.70 -2.36 4.91
N VAL A 41 14.62 -3.03 4.22
CA VAL A 41 15.15 -2.57 2.94
C VAL A 41 14.24 -3.07 1.81
N ALA A 42 13.50 -2.15 1.22
CA ALA A 42 12.62 -2.42 0.09
C ALA A 42 13.38 -2.33 -1.23
N THR A 43 13.14 -3.26 -2.14
CA THR A 43 13.74 -3.31 -3.47
C THR A 43 12.71 -3.04 -4.55
N THR A 44 13.07 -2.21 -5.51
CA THR A 44 12.23 -1.86 -6.67
C THR A 44 12.22 -2.99 -7.68
N SER A 45 11.05 -3.52 -8.01
CA SER A 45 10.83 -4.47 -9.10
C SER A 45 10.77 -3.76 -10.47
N ALA A 46 10.87 -4.51 -11.56
CA ALA A 46 10.64 -3.99 -12.90
C ALA A 46 9.18 -3.52 -13.09
N TYR A 47 8.23 -4.18 -12.43
CA TYR A 47 6.83 -3.79 -12.45
C TYR A 47 6.60 -2.45 -11.74
N ALA A 48 7.11 -2.28 -10.53
CA ALA A 48 7.00 -1.04 -9.79
C ALA A 48 7.65 0.14 -10.55
N ALA A 49 8.84 -0.07 -11.14
CA ALA A 49 9.54 0.93 -11.95
C ALA A 49 8.78 1.32 -13.24
N SER A 50 7.82 0.51 -13.69
CA SER A 50 7.00 0.77 -14.88
C SER A 50 5.70 1.53 -14.60
N MET A 51 5.41 1.86 -13.34
CA MET A 51 4.18 2.57 -13.00
C MET A 51 4.10 3.93 -13.69
N PRO A 52 2.89 4.38 -14.08
CA PRO A 52 2.72 5.71 -14.68
C PRO A 52 2.88 6.83 -13.65
N ASP A 53 3.07 8.04 -14.13
CA ASP A 53 3.12 9.27 -13.33
C ASP A 53 1.89 9.40 -12.39
N VAL A 54 2.11 9.92 -11.21
CA VAL A 54 3.25 10.58 -10.56
C VAL A 54 4.20 9.54 -9.99
N GLN A 55 5.53 9.73 -10.15
CA GLN A 55 6.55 8.73 -9.79
C GLN A 55 7.70 9.35 -8.97
N LEU A 56 8.29 8.55 -8.10
CA LEU A 56 9.63 8.79 -7.54
C LEU A 56 10.71 8.62 -8.62
N ASN A 57 10.39 7.92 -9.72
CA ASN A 57 11.29 7.45 -10.76
C ASN A 57 12.33 6.45 -10.25
N ALA A 58 11.91 5.57 -9.37
CA ALA A 58 12.73 4.48 -8.86
C ALA A 58 13.11 3.51 -9.99
N VAL A 59 14.35 3.05 -10.00
CA VAL A 59 14.89 2.15 -11.02
C VAL A 59 14.89 0.72 -10.51
N THR A 60 14.65 -0.26 -11.40
CA THR A 60 14.71 -1.69 -11.05
C THR A 60 16.01 -2.04 -10.31
N GLY A 61 15.88 -2.69 -9.17
CA GLY A 61 16.98 -3.06 -8.27
C GLY A 61 17.42 -1.95 -7.31
N GLU A 62 16.91 -0.74 -7.45
CA GLU A 62 17.16 0.34 -6.49
C GLU A 62 16.51 0.01 -5.14
N GLN A 63 17.21 0.32 -4.05
CA GLN A 63 16.82 -0.08 -2.70
C GLN A 63 16.64 1.14 -1.79
N PHE A 64 15.57 1.12 -1.01
CA PHE A 64 15.23 2.18 -0.05
C PHE A 64 14.93 1.58 1.32
N ILE A 65 15.14 2.34 2.37
CA ILE A 65 14.50 2.04 3.65
C ILE A 65 12.98 2.26 3.46
N ILE A 66 12.17 1.25 3.75
CA ILE A 66 10.73 1.30 3.46
C ILE A 66 10.05 2.51 4.12
N ASN A 67 10.50 2.91 5.30
CA ASN A 67 10.01 4.11 5.98
C ASN A 67 10.20 5.40 5.16
N ASP A 68 11.25 5.50 4.36
CA ASP A 68 11.46 6.68 3.50
C ASP A 68 10.46 6.69 2.33
N LEU A 69 10.09 5.52 1.81
CA LEU A 69 9.03 5.38 0.81
C LEU A 69 7.65 5.78 1.33
N TYR A 70 7.39 5.67 2.65
CA TYR A 70 6.13 6.14 3.24
C TYR A 70 5.95 7.66 3.10
N TYR A 71 7.04 8.42 3.18
CA TYR A 71 7.01 9.87 2.91
C TYR A 71 6.80 10.14 1.41
N SER A 72 7.47 9.42 0.54
CA SER A 72 7.27 9.48 -0.91
C SER A 72 5.80 9.22 -1.28
N LEU A 73 5.20 8.20 -0.66
CA LEU A 73 3.80 7.82 -0.83
C LEU A 73 2.83 8.93 -0.42
N MET A 74 3.05 9.53 0.77
CA MET A 74 2.05 10.43 1.38
C MET A 74 2.25 11.89 1.03
N LEU A 75 3.49 12.35 0.80
CA LEU A 75 3.76 13.76 0.52
C LEU A 75 3.70 14.08 -0.98
N GLU A 76 4.12 13.14 -1.84
CA GLU A 76 4.19 13.33 -3.29
C GLU A 76 3.24 12.40 -4.08
N SER A 77 2.62 11.44 -3.39
CA SER A 77 1.64 10.52 -3.99
C SER A 77 2.21 9.61 -5.10
N HIS A 78 3.48 9.23 -5.02
CA HIS A 78 4.16 8.47 -6.07
C HIS A 78 3.57 7.06 -6.25
N ASN A 79 3.27 6.68 -7.49
CA ASN A 79 2.62 5.42 -7.84
C ASN A 79 3.58 4.23 -7.75
N ASP A 80 4.82 4.40 -8.17
CA ASP A 80 5.89 3.40 -8.04
C ASP A 80 6.18 3.10 -6.57
N SER A 81 6.26 4.12 -5.71
CA SER A 81 6.44 3.94 -4.26
C SER A 81 5.31 3.10 -3.63
N ALA A 82 4.06 3.29 -4.06
CA ALA A 82 2.94 2.48 -3.57
C ALA A 82 3.11 0.99 -3.94
N VAL A 83 3.55 0.70 -5.16
CA VAL A 83 3.78 -0.68 -5.62
C VAL A 83 5.00 -1.29 -4.95
N ILE A 84 6.11 -0.55 -4.83
CA ILE A 84 7.30 -1.01 -4.08
C ILE A 84 6.91 -1.39 -2.64
N ILE A 85 6.16 -0.54 -1.95
CA ILE A 85 5.67 -0.81 -0.58
C ILE A 85 4.82 -2.07 -0.55
N ALA A 86 3.88 -2.22 -1.47
CA ALA A 86 2.97 -3.36 -1.52
C ALA A 86 3.70 -4.69 -1.74
N GLU A 87 4.54 -4.77 -2.76
CA GLU A 87 5.32 -5.97 -3.09
C GLU A 87 6.24 -6.38 -1.94
N ASN A 88 6.98 -5.40 -1.40
CA ASN A 88 7.94 -5.67 -0.33
C ASN A 88 7.26 -6.06 0.99
N THR A 89 6.11 -5.46 1.33
CA THR A 89 5.34 -5.84 2.51
C THR A 89 4.78 -7.25 2.36
N ALA A 90 4.22 -7.60 1.19
CA ALA A 90 3.74 -8.95 0.91
C ALA A 90 4.89 -9.97 1.00
N TYR A 91 6.04 -9.70 0.37
CA TYR A 91 7.21 -10.57 0.42
C TYR A 91 7.75 -10.74 1.86
N TYR A 92 7.83 -9.66 2.63
CA TYR A 92 8.21 -9.70 4.05
C TYR A 92 7.30 -10.63 4.87
N LEU A 93 5.99 -10.53 4.68
CA LEU A 93 5.02 -11.40 5.35
C LEU A 93 5.15 -12.86 4.94
N LEU A 94 5.33 -13.14 3.64
CA LEU A 94 5.56 -14.50 3.13
C LEU A 94 6.81 -15.13 3.70
N CYS A 95 7.88 -14.35 3.91
CA CYS A 95 9.09 -14.84 4.57
C CYS A 95 8.83 -15.22 6.03
N LYS A 96 7.94 -14.50 6.73
CA LYS A 96 7.65 -14.73 8.16
C LYS A 96 6.52 -15.71 8.42
N ASN A 97 5.52 -15.78 7.52
CA ASN A 97 4.31 -16.56 7.72
C ASN A 97 4.17 -17.70 6.69
N PRO A 98 4.51 -18.96 7.08
CA PRO A 98 4.40 -20.10 6.16
C PRO A 98 2.99 -20.37 5.62
N SER A 99 1.93 -19.97 6.33
CA SER A 99 0.55 -20.23 5.91
C SER A 99 0.12 -19.46 4.66
N LEU A 100 0.82 -18.35 4.34
CA LEU A 100 0.54 -17.53 3.17
C LEU A 100 1.22 -18.01 1.88
N ARG A 101 2.06 -19.07 1.95
CA ARG A 101 2.98 -19.46 0.86
C ARG A 101 2.33 -20.27 -0.26
N SER A 102 1.10 -20.75 -0.09
CA SER A 102 0.43 -21.59 -1.09
C SER A 102 0.21 -20.89 -2.44
N GLU A 103 0.12 -19.59 -2.45
CA GLU A 103 -0.12 -18.77 -3.66
C GLU A 103 1.15 -18.31 -4.36
N THR A 104 2.32 -18.58 -3.78
CA THR A 104 3.61 -18.10 -4.29
C THR A 104 4.61 -19.22 -4.58
N PRO A 105 4.27 -20.20 -5.47
CA PRO A 105 5.16 -21.32 -5.77
C PRO A 105 6.47 -20.90 -6.45
N PHE A 106 6.59 -19.69 -6.94
CA PHE A 106 7.81 -19.13 -7.53
C PHE A 106 8.83 -18.68 -6.49
N ILE A 107 8.46 -18.58 -5.22
CA ILE A 107 9.39 -18.28 -4.13
C ILE A 107 10.00 -19.58 -3.61
N ASN A 108 11.20 -19.91 -4.07
CA ASN A 108 11.90 -21.13 -3.67
C ASN A 108 12.52 -21.05 -2.27
N ASN A 109 12.85 -19.86 -1.82
CA ASN A 109 13.50 -19.61 -0.54
C ASN A 109 12.80 -18.47 0.20
N TYR A 110 12.25 -18.78 1.35
CA TYR A 110 11.57 -17.80 2.20
C TYR A 110 12.49 -17.18 3.27
N ASN A 111 13.80 -17.37 3.14
CA ASN A 111 14.74 -16.49 3.81
C ASN A 111 14.78 -15.18 3.04
N TYR A 112 14.62 -14.08 3.77
CA TYR A 112 14.63 -12.77 3.14
C TYR A 112 15.88 -12.56 2.28
N ASP A 113 15.69 -12.18 1.02
CA ASP A 113 16.72 -11.78 0.08
C ASP A 113 16.35 -10.40 -0.49
N SER A 114 17.18 -9.41 -0.20
CA SER A 114 16.94 -8.05 -0.63
C SER A 114 17.00 -7.84 -2.15
N SER A 115 17.61 -8.75 -2.91
CA SER A 115 17.70 -8.68 -4.37
C SER A 115 16.53 -9.35 -5.08
N PHE A 116 15.79 -10.24 -4.41
CA PHE A 116 14.76 -11.09 -5.00
C PHE A 116 13.77 -10.32 -5.90
N LEU A 117 13.25 -9.20 -5.41
CA LEU A 117 12.23 -8.43 -6.16
C LEU A 117 12.76 -7.77 -7.43
N SER A 118 14.07 -7.58 -7.58
CA SER A 118 14.65 -7.08 -8.82
C SER A 118 14.68 -8.12 -9.96
N GLU A 119 14.47 -9.39 -9.63
CA GLU A 119 14.59 -10.52 -10.56
C GLU A 119 13.25 -11.14 -10.94
N ILE A 120 12.15 -10.76 -10.28
CA ILE A 120 10.82 -11.32 -10.55
C ILE A 120 10.20 -10.75 -11.83
N SER A 121 9.31 -11.55 -12.44
CA SER A 121 8.52 -11.12 -13.61
C SER A 121 7.38 -10.17 -13.18
N HIS A 122 6.80 -9.44 -14.15
CA HIS A 122 5.61 -8.61 -13.91
C HIS A 122 4.45 -9.45 -13.35
N GLU A 123 4.21 -10.64 -13.86
CA GLU A 123 3.17 -11.56 -13.38
C GLU A 123 3.38 -11.95 -11.91
N GLN A 124 4.64 -12.21 -11.52
CA GLN A 124 4.98 -12.50 -10.12
C GLN A 124 4.81 -11.28 -9.21
N SER A 125 5.12 -10.09 -9.71
CA SER A 125 4.83 -8.81 -9.03
C SER A 125 3.34 -8.62 -8.81
N GLU A 126 2.51 -8.87 -9.83
CA GLU A 126 1.04 -8.78 -9.72
C GLU A 126 0.48 -9.72 -8.65
N ILE A 127 1.05 -10.93 -8.49
CA ILE A 127 0.66 -11.85 -7.41
C ILE A 127 0.98 -11.23 -6.03
N LEU A 128 2.16 -10.62 -5.85
CA LEU A 128 2.52 -9.96 -4.59
C LEU A 128 1.60 -8.76 -4.30
N VAL A 129 1.30 -7.96 -5.33
CA VAL A 129 0.34 -6.85 -5.23
C VAL A 129 -1.04 -7.37 -4.85
N HIS A 130 -1.49 -8.49 -5.44
CA HIS A 130 -2.78 -9.10 -5.12
C HIS A 130 -2.83 -9.56 -3.65
N ILE A 131 -1.76 -10.19 -3.14
CA ILE A 131 -1.66 -10.54 -1.71
C ILE A 131 -1.80 -9.30 -0.83
N PHE A 132 -1.10 -8.21 -1.19
CA PHE A 132 -1.17 -6.96 -0.44
C PHE A 132 -2.57 -6.33 -0.48
N THR A 133 -3.21 -6.27 -1.64
CA THR A 133 -4.59 -5.75 -1.76
C THR A 133 -5.61 -6.64 -1.08
N GLY A 134 -5.35 -7.93 -0.96
CA GLY A 134 -6.09 -8.85 -0.08
C GLY A 134 -6.08 -8.38 1.37
N LEU A 135 -4.90 -8.00 1.90
CA LEU A 135 -4.78 -7.43 3.25
C LEU A 135 -5.53 -6.08 3.39
N MET A 136 -5.54 -5.26 2.33
CA MET A 136 -6.31 -4.01 2.33
C MET A 136 -7.81 -4.29 2.43
N ASN A 137 -8.32 -5.30 1.72
CA ASN A 137 -9.73 -5.69 1.75
C ASN A 137 -10.09 -6.36 3.10
N GLU A 138 -9.22 -7.23 3.65
CA GLU A 138 -9.39 -7.76 5.01
C GLU A 138 -9.49 -6.64 6.05
N LYS A 139 -8.61 -5.63 5.96
CA LYS A 139 -8.69 -4.46 6.83
C LYS A 139 -9.97 -3.66 6.62
N ALA A 140 -10.44 -3.50 5.38
CA ALA A 140 -11.70 -2.83 5.09
C ALA A 140 -12.87 -3.54 5.79
N ASP A 141 -12.91 -4.87 5.76
CA ASP A 141 -13.90 -5.67 6.48
C ASP A 141 -13.77 -5.51 7.99
N ASP A 142 -12.55 -5.56 8.53
CA ASP A 142 -12.27 -5.42 9.97
C ASP A 142 -12.77 -4.08 10.55
N ILE A 143 -12.62 -2.99 9.79
CA ILE A 143 -13.09 -1.66 10.20
C ILE A 143 -14.47 -1.30 9.62
N LEU A 144 -15.17 -2.31 9.09
CA LEU A 144 -16.57 -2.22 8.63
C LEU A 144 -16.78 -1.21 7.51
N LEU A 145 -15.90 -1.19 6.49
CA LEU A 145 -16.11 -0.44 5.25
C LEU A 145 -17.00 -1.27 4.31
N SER A 146 -18.30 -0.95 4.25
CA SER A 146 -19.28 -1.77 3.56
C SER A 146 -19.31 -1.62 2.04
N ASP A 147 -18.77 -0.50 1.55
CA ASP A 147 -18.81 -0.13 0.13
C ASP A 147 -17.40 0.31 -0.34
N THR A 148 -16.39 -0.47 0.01
CA THR A 148 -14.99 -0.24 -0.35
C THR A 148 -14.36 -1.52 -0.88
N TYR A 149 -13.68 -1.44 -2.03
CA TYR A 149 -12.97 -2.57 -2.62
C TYR A 149 -11.65 -2.14 -3.25
N TYR A 150 -10.55 -2.75 -2.80
CA TYR A 150 -9.19 -2.44 -3.23
C TYR A 150 -8.68 -3.46 -4.24
N ILE A 151 -8.23 -2.98 -5.41
CA ILE A 151 -7.59 -3.78 -6.47
C ILE A 151 -6.14 -3.34 -6.70
N THR A 152 -5.86 -2.05 -6.49
CA THR A 152 -4.52 -1.48 -6.67
C THR A 152 -4.05 -0.77 -5.40
N PRO A 153 -2.72 -0.76 -5.09
CA PRO A 153 -2.20 -0.07 -3.92
C PRO A 153 -1.96 1.43 -4.15
N ASN A 154 -1.98 1.89 -5.42
CA ASN A 154 -1.69 3.26 -5.82
C ASN A 154 -2.93 4.09 -6.16
N GLY A 155 -4.08 3.43 -6.36
CA GLY A 155 -5.34 4.08 -6.68
C GLY A 155 -5.58 4.32 -8.17
N LEU A 156 -4.83 3.67 -9.04
CA LEU A 156 -5.18 3.60 -10.46
C LEU A 156 -6.47 2.80 -10.63
N ASP A 157 -7.32 3.27 -11.53
CA ASP A 157 -8.60 2.62 -11.83
C ASP A 157 -8.36 1.18 -12.31
N ALA A 158 -9.11 0.26 -11.75
CA ALA A 158 -9.07 -1.16 -12.09
C ALA A 158 -10.44 -1.79 -11.84
N GLU A 159 -10.71 -2.89 -12.53
CA GLU A 159 -11.87 -3.75 -12.30
C GLU A 159 -11.45 -5.22 -12.40
N ASP A 160 -12.13 -6.07 -11.67
CA ASP A 160 -11.99 -7.51 -11.74
C ASP A 160 -13.37 -8.19 -11.90
N ASN A 161 -13.43 -9.50 -11.72
CA ASN A 161 -14.69 -10.26 -11.86
C ASN A 161 -15.71 -9.97 -10.74
N TYR A 162 -15.31 -9.27 -9.67
CA TYR A 162 -16.14 -9.01 -8.49
C TYR A 162 -16.63 -7.57 -8.43
N SER A 163 -15.75 -6.59 -8.70
CA SER A 163 -16.07 -5.18 -8.58
C SER A 163 -15.04 -4.29 -9.29
N PHE A 164 -15.25 -2.98 -9.25
CA PHE A 164 -14.23 -1.98 -9.59
C PHE A 164 -13.53 -1.46 -8.33
N HIS A 165 -12.38 -0.83 -8.49
CA HIS A 165 -11.62 -0.19 -7.43
C HIS A 165 -12.35 1.06 -6.92
N HIS A 166 -12.99 0.98 -5.74
CA HIS A 166 -13.90 2.02 -5.25
C HIS A 166 -13.93 2.16 -3.73
N THR A 167 -14.43 3.29 -3.29
CA THR A 167 -14.84 3.56 -1.90
C THR A 167 -16.02 4.55 -1.90
N THR A 168 -16.49 4.89 -0.70
CA THR A 168 -17.44 5.97 -0.46
C THR A 168 -16.81 7.07 0.41
N ALA A 169 -17.36 8.28 0.39
CA ALA A 169 -16.88 9.34 1.28
C ALA A 169 -17.03 8.96 2.76
N TYR A 170 -18.08 8.19 3.10
CA TYR A 170 -18.29 7.70 4.45
C TYR A 170 -17.22 6.68 4.86
N ASP A 171 -16.93 5.70 4.01
CA ASP A 171 -15.91 4.68 4.29
C ASP A 171 -14.49 5.29 4.34
N LEU A 172 -14.19 6.26 3.47
CA LEU A 172 -12.93 6.99 3.54
C LEU A 172 -12.78 7.76 4.86
N ALA A 173 -13.86 8.39 5.35
CA ALA A 173 -13.85 9.06 6.64
C ALA A 173 -13.64 8.08 7.81
N LYS A 174 -14.20 6.84 7.74
CA LYS A 174 -13.93 5.77 8.71
C LYS A 174 -12.48 5.29 8.64
N THR A 175 -11.95 5.12 7.43
CA THR A 175 -10.53 4.80 7.23
C THR A 175 -9.64 5.82 7.92
N MET A 176 -9.90 7.11 7.74
CA MET A 176 -9.15 8.16 8.42
C MET A 176 -9.33 8.12 9.95
N ALA A 177 -10.54 7.89 10.46
CA ALA A 177 -10.81 7.75 11.89
C ALA A 177 -10.02 6.57 12.51
N TYR A 178 -9.80 5.49 11.75
CA TYR A 178 -8.93 4.40 12.16
C TYR A 178 -7.45 4.82 12.14
N CYS A 179 -6.97 5.39 11.04
CA CYS A 179 -5.57 5.74 10.82
C CYS A 179 -5.01 6.75 11.83
N ILE A 180 -5.81 7.72 12.26
CA ILE A 180 -5.35 8.75 13.22
C ILE A 180 -5.02 8.21 14.62
N ASN A 181 -5.38 6.95 14.92
CA ASN A 181 -4.96 6.28 16.15
C ASN A 181 -3.53 5.68 16.05
N ASN A 182 -2.93 5.63 14.86
CA ASN A 182 -1.57 5.17 14.65
C ASN A 182 -0.59 6.35 14.70
N GLN A 183 0.34 6.34 15.66
CA GLN A 183 1.29 7.45 15.86
C GLN A 183 2.28 7.61 14.70
N ASP A 184 2.75 6.52 14.09
CA ASP A 184 3.64 6.58 12.94
C ASP A 184 2.90 7.17 11.71
N PHE A 185 1.61 6.82 11.51
CA PHE A 185 0.77 7.43 10.49
C PHE A 185 0.66 8.95 10.68
N LEU A 186 0.36 9.41 11.88
CA LEU A 186 0.27 10.84 12.21
C LEU A 186 1.62 11.53 11.97
N TYR A 187 2.72 10.92 12.42
CA TYR A 187 4.05 11.50 12.25
C TYR A 187 4.41 11.70 10.77
N ILE A 188 4.14 10.70 9.92
CA ILE A 188 4.40 10.76 8.49
C ILE A 188 3.53 11.82 7.82
N THR A 189 2.21 11.80 8.05
CA THR A 189 1.25 12.66 7.36
C THR A 189 1.29 14.12 7.80
N GLN A 190 1.83 14.43 8.97
CA GLN A 190 2.06 15.79 9.46
C GLN A 190 3.42 16.35 9.05
N THR A 191 4.28 15.55 8.44
CA THR A 191 5.61 15.99 8.00
C THR A 191 5.48 16.95 6.81
N VAL A 192 6.13 18.11 6.91
CA VAL A 192 6.08 19.15 5.87
C VAL A 192 7.05 18.85 4.72
N SER A 193 8.21 18.28 5.03
CA SER A 193 9.25 17.96 4.05
C SER A 193 10.15 16.85 4.57
N LYS A 194 10.56 15.97 3.69
CA LYS A 194 11.50 14.87 3.97
C LYS A 194 12.42 14.72 2.77
N THR A 195 13.72 14.73 3.03
CA THR A 195 14.74 14.33 2.03
C THR A 195 15.27 12.96 2.40
N PHE A 196 15.40 12.10 1.41
CA PHE A 196 16.00 10.78 1.55
C PHE A 196 16.72 10.40 0.25
N SER A 197 17.50 9.35 0.29
CA SER A 197 18.18 8.76 -0.86
C SER A 197 18.01 7.25 -0.83
N ASP A 198 18.37 6.58 -1.91
CA ASP A 198 18.48 5.13 -1.91
C ASP A 198 19.60 4.65 -0.95
N THR A 199 19.74 3.35 -0.78
CA THR A 199 20.74 2.76 0.12
C THR A 199 22.19 2.98 -0.35
N THR A 200 22.39 3.47 -1.58
CA THR A 200 23.72 3.82 -2.14
C THR A 200 24.05 5.31 -1.99
N GLY A 201 23.09 6.12 -1.54
CA GLY A 201 23.23 7.58 -1.38
C GLY A 201 22.94 8.40 -2.63
N ARG A 202 22.23 7.81 -3.59
CA ARG A 202 21.76 8.48 -4.82
C ARG A 202 20.46 9.24 -4.60
#